data_20e7fb39b796c9364bd2135cb2c7bb1d
#
_entry.id   20e7fb39b796c9364bd2135cb2c7bb1d
#
_cell.length_a   1.000
_cell.length_b   1.000
_cell.length_c   1.000
_cell.angle_alpha   90.00
_cell.angle_beta   90.00
_cell.angle_gamma   90.00
#
_symmetry.space_group_name_H-M   'P 1'
#
loop_
_entity.id
_entity.type
_entity.pdbx_description
1 polymer ?
#
loop_
_entity_poly.entity_id
_entity_poly.type
_entity_poly.pdbx_seq_one_letter_code
_entity_poly.pdbx_strand_id
1 'polypeptide(L)'
;MKNKLSVFKGIIERIEIVSDFSNAENSLMYNRDSKQRIIINNDASVEFMGYGTDGKERRNKTLTINQKDKTRIFEMVAGYFGKERNWGIALDAGIWEIHLTDSEGKDYAYCGMIGDEVECDGISLSEFIRESVGIGDLYVFDGEE
;
A
#
# COMPACT_ATOMS: atom_id res chain seq x y z
N MET A 1 -14.50 -12.12 -21.97
CA MET A 1 -14.81 -12.46 -20.58
C MET A 1 -14.11 -11.51 -19.62
N LYS A 2 -14.83 -10.95 -18.71
CA LYS A 2 -14.23 -10.06 -17.72
C LYS A 2 -13.69 -10.86 -16.56
N ASN A 3 -12.41 -10.69 -16.26
CA ASN A 3 -11.84 -11.19 -15.04
C ASN A 3 -12.10 -10.16 -13.95
N LYS A 4 -13.09 -10.41 -13.12
CA LYS A 4 -13.38 -9.55 -12.00
C LYS A 4 -12.52 -9.99 -10.82
N LEU A 5 -11.80 -9.04 -10.24
CA LEU A 5 -11.09 -9.30 -9.01
C LEU A 5 -12.12 -9.55 -7.90
N SER A 6 -11.87 -10.54 -7.08
CA SER A 6 -12.73 -10.82 -5.95
C SER A 6 -12.70 -9.66 -4.96
N VAL A 7 -13.84 -9.17 -4.54
CA VAL A 7 -13.87 -8.18 -3.47
C VAL A 7 -13.41 -8.82 -2.18
N PHE A 8 -12.78 -8.04 -1.33
CA PHE A 8 -12.30 -8.56 -0.05
C PHE A 8 -13.47 -8.88 0.88
N LYS A 9 -13.45 -10.07 1.44
CA LYS A 9 -14.44 -10.53 2.42
C LYS A 9 -13.68 -11.23 3.54
N GLY A 10 -13.93 -10.81 4.76
CA GLY A 10 -13.29 -11.44 5.91
C GLY A 10 -12.66 -10.43 6.84
N ILE A 11 -11.75 -10.92 7.65
CA ILE A 11 -11.05 -10.13 8.66
C ILE A 11 -9.57 -10.09 8.29
N ILE A 12 -9.00 -8.89 8.18
CA ILE A 12 -7.60 -8.73 7.77
C ILE A 12 -6.67 -9.14 8.91
N GLU A 13 -5.65 -9.94 8.58
CA GLU A 13 -4.56 -10.29 9.49
C GLU A 13 -3.28 -9.58 9.11
N ARG A 14 -3.08 -9.28 7.81
CA ARG A 14 -1.84 -8.71 7.33
C ARG A 14 -2.09 -7.92 6.07
N ILE A 15 -1.45 -6.76 5.98
CA ILE A 15 -1.49 -5.91 4.80
C ILE A 15 -0.06 -5.74 4.30
N GLU A 16 0.13 -5.90 3.00
CA GLU A 16 1.40 -5.59 2.36
C GLU A 16 1.12 -4.67 1.18
N ILE A 17 1.77 -3.50 1.16
CA ILE A 17 1.61 -2.54 0.06
C ILE A 17 2.98 -2.32 -0.58
N VAL A 18 3.03 -2.51 -1.90
CA VAL A 18 4.22 -2.26 -2.70
C VAL A 18 3.91 -1.09 -3.63
N SER A 19 4.74 -0.06 -3.58
CA SER A 19 4.61 1.12 -4.44
C SER A 19 5.86 1.17 -5.32
N ASP A 20 5.68 1.02 -6.61
CA ASP A 20 6.78 0.80 -7.54
C ASP A 20 6.79 1.84 -8.66
N PHE A 21 7.80 2.69 -8.66
CA PHE A 21 8.04 3.69 -9.69
C PHE A 21 9.10 3.27 -10.70
N SER A 22 9.61 2.03 -10.63
CA SER A 22 10.74 1.60 -11.46
C SER A 22 10.44 1.65 -12.96
N ASN A 23 9.15 1.57 -13.33
CA ASN A 23 8.72 1.67 -14.72
C ASN A 23 8.20 3.05 -15.09
N ALA A 24 8.30 4.02 -14.17
CA ALA A 24 7.84 5.37 -14.42
C ALA A 24 8.79 6.10 -15.38
N GLU A 25 8.23 7.02 -16.16
CA GLU A 25 8.98 7.78 -17.15
C GLU A 25 10.14 8.55 -16.52
N ASN A 26 9.96 9.05 -15.30
CA ASN A 26 10.99 9.78 -14.57
C ASN A 26 11.61 8.93 -13.48
N SER A 27 12.10 7.76 -13.87
CA SER A 27 12.66 6.81 -12.91
C SER A 27 14.00 7.24 -12.33
N LEU A 28 14.56 8.39 -12.76
CA LEU A 28 15.84 8.90 -12.27
C LEU A 28 15.66 9.56 -10.90
N MET A 29 15.38 8.74 -9.91
CA MET A 29 15.15 9.23 -8.54
C MET A 29 16.36 8.90 -7.67
N TYR A 30 17.44 9.63 -7.88
CA TYR A 30 18.72 9.32 -7.23
C TYR A 30 18.69 9.42 -5.71
N ASN A 31 17.91 10.35 -5.19
CA ASN A 31 17.83 10.58 -3.74
C ASN A 31 16.52 10.07 -3.13
N ARG A 32 15.79 9.22 -3.87
CA ARG A 32 14.50 8.70 -3.43
C ARG A 32 14.44 7.21 -3.69
N ASP A 33 13.50 6.58 -3.03
CA ASP A 33 13.22 5.18 -3.30
C ASP A 33 12.51 5.06 -4.64
N SER A 34 12.94 4.13 -5.48
CA SER A 34 12.21 3.81 -6.71
C SER A 34 11.08 2.83 -6.41
N LYS A 35 11.17 2.12 -5.29
CA LYS A 35 10.17 1.14 -4.86
C LYS A 35 10.14 1.13 -3.35
N GLN A 36 8.94 0.99 -2.80
CA GLN A 36 8.77 0.86 -1.35
C GLN A 36 7.84 -0.31 -1.05
N ARG A 37 8.08 -0.93 0.07
CA ARG A 37 7.25 -2.03 0.56
C ARG A 37 6.96 -1.79 2.03
N ILE A 38 5.71 -1.85 2.42
CA ILE A 38 5.32 -1.73 3.82
C ILE A 38 4.41 -2.89 4.19
N ILE A 39 4.66 -3.50 5.32
CA ILE A 39 3.88 -4.61 5.85
C ILE A 39 3.33 -4.20 7.21
N ILE A 40 2.02 -4.30 7.38
CA ILE A 40 1.36 -4.00 8.65
C ILE A 40 0.70 -5.28 9.14
N ASN A 41 1.11 -5.74 10.29
CA ASN A 41 0.63 -6.99 10.88
C ASN A 41 -0.47 -6.74 11.91
N ASN A 42 -1.22 -7.78 12.21
CA ASN A 42 -2.35 -7.68 13.16
C ASN A 42 -1.92 -7.27 14.57
N ASP A 43 -0.67 -7.54 14.93
CA ASP A 43 -0.12 -7.14 16.24
C ASP A 43 0.39 -5.69 16.24
N ALA A 44 0.11 -4.93 15.18
CA ALA A 44 0.54 -3.55 14.98
C ALA A 44 2.03 -3.40 14.70
N SER A 45 2.75 -4.49 14.48
CA SER A 45 4.14 -4.40 14.03
C SER A 45 4.16 -4.02 12.55
N VAL A 46 5.14 -3.21 12.17
CA VAL A 46 5.28 -2.67 10.82
C VAL A 46 6.70 -2.88 10.34
N GLU A 47 6.84 -3.35 9.11
CA GLU A 47 8.13 -3.46 8.44
C GLU A 47 8.09 -2.58 7.19
N PHE A 48 9.10 -1.74 7.03
CA PHE A 48 9.21 -0.84 5.88
C PHE A 48 10.55 -1.05 5.19
N MET A 49 10.50 -1.18 3.87
CA MET A 49 11.71 -1.31 3.05
C MET A 49 11.63 -0.37 1.86
N GLY A 50 12.73 0.36 1.62
CA GLY A 50 12.85 1.22 0.45
C GLY A 50 13.99 0.73 -0.42
N TYR A 51 13.78 0.75 -1.74
CA TYR A 51 14.74 0.22 -2.73
C TYR A 51 15.14 1.31 -3.70
N GLY A 52 16.42 1.29 -4.13
CA GLY A 52 16.93 2.23 -5.12
C GLY A 52 16.66 1.79 -6.54
N THR A 53 17.13 2.60 -7.50
CA THR A 53 16.96 2.30 -8.93
C THR A 53 17.72 1.04 -9.36
N ASP A 54 18.72 0.64 -8.58
CA ASP A 54 19.47 -0.61 -8.82
C ASP A 54 18.75 -1.84 -8.24
N GLY A 55 17.60 -1.66 -7.63
CA GLY A 55 16.83 -2.73 -7.01
C GLY A 55 17.32 -3.15 -5.64
N LYS A 56 18.37 -2.50 -5.13
CA LYS A 56 18.94 -2.82 -3.83
C LYS A 56 18.24 -2.07 -2.71
N GLU A 57 18.14 -2.71 -1.55
CA GLU A 57 17.53 -2.10 -0.39
C GLU A 57 18.37 -0.92 0.07
N ARG A 58 17.72 0.23 0.23
CA ARG A 58 18.32 1.47 0.73
C ARG A 58 17.96 1.73 2.17
N ARG A 59 16.75 1.36 2.56
CA ARG A 59 16.22 1.63 3.89
C ARG A 59 15.47 0.42 4.40
N ASN A 60 15.55 0.22 5.69
CA ASN A 60 14.79 -0.84 6.35
C ASN A 60 14.46 -0.35 7.76
N LYS A 61 13.18 -0.37 8.09
CA LYS A 61 12.72 0.03 9.42
C LYS A 61 11.72 -0.98 9.94
N THR A 62 11.83 -1.30 11.21
CA THR A 62 10.83 -2.08 11.92
C THR A 62 10.33 -1.23 13.07
N LEU A 63 9.02 -1.11 13.20
CA LEU A 63 8.42 -0.29 14.23
C LEU A 63 7.07 -0.87 14.65
N THR A 64 6.47 -0.28 15.65
CA THR A 64 5.14 -0.66 16.12
C THR A 64 4.28 0.58 16.11
N ILE A 65 3.08 0.49 15.58
CA ILE A 65 2.15 1.60 15.59
C ILE A 65 1.12 1.40 16.71
N ASN A 66 0.36 2.43 16.96
CA ASN A 66 -0.72 2.42 17.94
C ASN A 66 -1.78 1.40 17.51
N GLN A 67 -2.27 0.58 18.44
CA GLN A 67 -3.30 -0.43 18.12
C GLN A 67 -4.57 0.20 17.55
N LYS A 68 -4.93 1.37 18.04
CA LYS A 68 -6.10 2.08 17.54
C LYS A 68 -5.92 2.46 16.07
N ASP A 69 -4.74 2.94 15.71
CA ASP A 69 -4.42 3.29 14.33
C ASP A 69 -4.39 2.05 13.45
N LYS A 70 -3.80 0.95 13.94
CA LYS A 70 -3.79 -0.32 13.21
C LYS A 70 -5.22 -0.79 12.91
N THR A 71 -6.07 -0.77 13.91
CA THR A 71 -7.48 -1.17 13.76
C THR A 71 -8.18 -0.29 12.73
N ARG A 72 -7.94 1.02 12.79
CA ARG A 72 -8.55 1.96 11.85
C ARG A 72 -8.09 1.70 10.43
N ILE A 73 -6.77 1.48 10.23
CA ILE A 73 -6.23 1.17 8.91
C ILE A 73 -6.88 -0.11 8.36
N PHE A 74 -6.96 -1.15 9.17
CA PHE A 74 -7.54 -2.42 8.75
C PHE A 74 -9.01 -2.26 8.37
N GLU A 75 -9.77 -1.48 9.13
CA GLU A 75 -11.18 -1.20 8.81
C GLU A 75 -11.32 -0.43 7.50
N MET A 76 -10.49 0.59 7.29
CA MET A 76 -10.53 1.39 6.07
C MET A 76 -10.16 0.55 4.85
N VAL A 77 -9.14 -0.28 4.96
CA VAL A 77 -8.71 -1.16 3.87
C VAL A 77 -9.80 -2.18 3.55
N ALA A 78 -10.35 -2.83 4.57
CA ALA A 78 -11.42 -3.80 4.37
C ALA A 78 -12.65 -3.17 3.72
N GLY A 79 -13.00 -1.96 4.14
CA GLY A 79 -14.14 -1.25 3.57
C GLY A 79 -13.92 -0.85 2.12
N TYR A 80 -12.72 -0.34 1.81
CA TYR A 80 -12.41 0.11 0.46
C TYR A 80 -12.36 -1.06 -0.52
N PHE A 81 -11.64 -2.12 -0.18
CA PHE A 81 -11.46 -3.27 -1.07
C PHE A 81 -12.59 -4.29 -0.97
N GLY A 82 -13.54 -4.04 -0.08
CA GLY A 82 -14.77 -4.82 0.01
C GLY A 82 -15.82 -4.45 -1.04
N LYS A 83 -15.54 -3.45 -1.87
CA LYS A 83 -16.43 -3.00 -2.94
C LYS A 83 -15.77 -3.20 -4.28
N GLU A 84 -16.57 -3.49 -5.30
CA GLU A 84 -16.06 -3.60 -6.67
C GLU A 84 -15.54 -2.24 -7.15
N ARG A 85 -14.36 -2.24 -7.73
CA ARG A 85 -13.73 -1.04 -8.27
C ARG A 85 -12.93 -1.38 -9.51
N ASN A 86 -12.81 -0.41 -10.41
CA ASN A 86 -11.95 -0.54 -11.59
C ASN A 86 -10.83 0.49 -11.45
N TRP A 87 -9.60 -0.01 -11.46
CA TRP A 87 -8.43 0.87 -11.44
C TRP A 87 -7.76 0.83 -12.81
N GLY A 88 -7.49 2.02 -13.37
CA GLY A 88 -6.71 2.13 -14.58
C GLY A 88 -5.23 1.92 -14.26
N ILE A 89 -4.49 1.39 -15.22
CA ILE A 89 -3.05 1.22 -15.09
C ILE A 89 -2.40 1.85 -16.31
N ALA A 90 -1.42 2.74 -16.07
CA ALA A 90 -0.59 3.32 -17.11
C ALA A 90 0.84 2.81 -16.92
N LEU A 91 1.43 2.30 -17.99
CA LEU A 91 2.76 1.69 -17.91
C LEU A 91 3.88 2.69 -17.62
N ASP A 92 3.67 3.96 -17.96
CA ASP A 92 4.66 5.02 -17.72
C ASP A 92 4.49 5.71 -16.37
N ALA A 93 3.49 5.30 -15.60
CA ALA A 93 3.28 5.78 -14.23
C ALA A 93 3.66 4.68 -13.25
N GLY A 94 3.83 5.02 -12.00
CA GLY A 94 4.09 4.03 -10.97
C GLY A 94 2.86 3.18 -10.70
N ILE A 95 3.07 2.00 -10.16
CA ILE A 95 2.01 1.05 -9.86
C ILE A 95 2.05 0.73 -8.37
N TRP A 96 0.88 0.71 -7.73
CA TRP A 96 0.78 0.17 -6.38
C TRP A 96 0.13 -1.21 -6.43
N GLU A 97 0.54 -2.05 -5.51
CA GLU A 97 -0.03 -3.37 -5.30
C GLU A 97 -0.32 -3.54 -3.82
N ILE A 98 -1.48 -4.09 -3.49
CA ILE A 98 -1.79 -4.41 -2.11
C ILE A 98 -2.14 -5.89 -2.01
N HIS A 99 -1.57 -6.54 -1.02
CA HIS A 99 -1.84 -7.95 -0.72
C HIS A 99 -2.45 -8.01 0.66
N LEU A 100 -3.63 -8.62 0.76
CA LEU A 100 -4.37 -8.77 2.00
C LEU A 100 -4.44 -10.24 2.36
N THR A 101 -4.08 -10.57 3.58
CA THR A 101 -4.24 -11.93 4.10
C THR A 101 -5.33 -11.87 5.16
N ASP A 102 -6.34 -12.73 5.05
CA ASP A 102 -7.41 -12.74 6.03
C ASP A 102 -7.12 -13.72 7.18
N SER A 103 -8.01 -13.73 8.16
CA SER A 103 -7.84 -14.56 9.36
C SER A 103 -7.86 -16.06 9.09
N GLU A 104 -8.31 -16.46 7.90
CA GLU A 104 -8.32 -17.87 7.50
C GLU A 104 -7.16 -18.23 6.58
N GLY A 105 -6.23 -17.27 6.37
CA GLY A 105 -5.05 -17.48 5.53
C GLY A 105 -5.30 -17.29 4.05
N LYS A 106 -6.46 -16.79 3.66
CA LYS A 106 -6.74 -16.53 2.25
C LYS A 106 -6.11 -15.20 1.82
N ASP A 107 -5.51 -15.19 0.64
CA ASP A 107 -4.84 -14.03 0.09
C ASP A 107 -5.69 -13.35 -0.99
N TYR A 108 -5.66 -12.02 -0.99
CA TYR A 108 -6.31 -11.18 -1.99
C TYR A 108 -5.27 -10.19 -2.49
N ALA A 109 -5.31 -9.89 -3.77
CA ALA A 109 -4.38 -8.92 -4.35
C ALA A 109 -5.11 -7.95 -5.26
N TYR A 110 -4.74 -6.68 -5.14
CA TYR A 110 -5.29 -5.61 -5.98
C TYR A 110 -4.15 -4.72 -6.42
N CYS A 111 -4.31 -4.06 -7.56
CA CYS A 111 -3.29 -3.13 -8.05
C CYS A 111 -3.95 -1.94 -8.73
N GLY A 112 -3.20 -0.87 -8.83
CA GLY A 112 -3.65 0.36 -9.47
C GLY A 112 -2.47 1.25 -9.80
N MET A 113 -2.75 2.46 -10.23
CA MET A 113 -1.75 3.44 -10.62
C MET A 113 -1.41 4.35 -9.44
N ILE A 114 -0.13 4.61 -9.22
CA ILE A 114 0.28 5.55 -8.16
C ILE A 114 -0.26 6.93 -8.53
N GLY A 115 -0.88 7.58 -7.55
CA GLY A 115 -1.63 8.81 -7.76
C GLY A 115 -3.11 8.61 -7.51
N ASP A 116 -3.56 7.36 -7.38
CA ASP A 116 -4.96 7.06 -7.07
C ASP A 116 -5.34 7.62 -5.71
N GLU A 117 -6.54 8.18 -5.64
CA GLU A 117 -7.11 8.65 -4.38
C GLU A 117 -7.89 7.49 -3.76
N VAL A 118 -7.31 6.88 -2.74
CA VAL A 118 -7.97 5.82 -1.98
C VAL A 118 -8.50 6.43 -0.70
N GLU A 119 -9.80 6.66 -0.66
CA GLU A 119 -10.46 7.35 0.45
C GLU A 119 -11.56 6.51 1.07
N CYS A 120 -11.70 6.62 2.38
CA CYS A 120 -12.82 6.06 3.13
C CYS A 120 -13.40 7.17 4.00
N ASP A 121 -14.70 7.44 3.84
CA ASP A 121 -15.40 8.46 4.61
C ASP A 121 -14.70 9.83 4.56
N GLY A 122 -14.16 10.19 3.39
CA GLY A 122 -13.47 11.45 3.18
C GLY A 122 -12.05 11.51 3.70
N ILE A 123 -11.52 10.41 4.20
CA ILE A 123 -10.17 10.35 4.76
C ILE A 123 -9.26 9.60 3.78
N SER A 124 -8.14 10.23 3.41
CA SER A 124 -7.14 9.60 2.55
C SER A 124 -6.45 8.48 3.31
N LEU A 125 -6.53 7.28 2.78
CA LEU A 125 -5.87 6.12 3.39
C LEU A 125 -4.35 6.26 3.33
N SER A 126 -3.83 6.79 2.23
CA SER A 126 -2.39 7.05 2.09
C SER A 126 -1.88 7.98 3.18
N GLU A 127 -2.57 9.10 3.39
CA GLU A 127 -2.19 10.05 4.43
C GLU A 127 -2.30 9.44 5.82
N PHE A 128 -3.37 8.72 6.07
CA PHE A 128 -3.58 8.11 7.38
C PHE A 128 -2.46 7.12 7.71
N ILE A 129 -2.09 6.27 6.75
CA ILE A 129 -1.00 5.30 6.95
C ILE A 129 0.31 6.04 7.15
N ARG A 130 0.58 7.05 6.32
CA ARG A 130 1.83 7.83 6.39
C ARG A 130 2.01 8.47 7.76
N GLU A 131 0.96 9.05 8.29
CA GLU A 131 0.98 9.68 9.61
C GLU A 131 1.11 8.65 10.73
N SER A 132 0.40 7.53 10.62
CA SER A 132 0.40 6.49 11.65
C SER A 132 1.77 5.85 11.81
N VAL A 133 2.48 5.63 10.70
CA VAL A 133 3.81 5.00 10.75
C VAL A 133 4.93 6.03 10.92
N GLY A 134 4.65 7.32 10.72
CA GLY A 134 5.64 8.37 10.91
C GLY A 134 6.73 8.41 9.86
N ILE A 135 6.44 7.94 8.64
CA ILE A 135 7.37 7.99 7.51
C ILE A 135 6.78 8.95 6.49
N GLY A 136 7.29 10.18 6.47
CA GLY A 136 6.69 11.27 5.69
C GLY A 136 6.78 11.10 4.19
N ASP A 137 7.77 10.35 3.71
CA ASP A 137 7.95 10.10 2.28
C ASP A 137 7.47 8.71 1.85
N LEU A 138 6.55 8.14 2.59
CA LEU A 138 5.94 6.86 2.25
C LEU A 138 4.96 7.05 1.08
N TYR A 139 5.09 6.23 0.04
CA TYR A 139 4.34 6.39 -1.20
C TYR A 139 2.90 5.89 -1.12
N VAL A 140 2.67 4.76 -0.51
CA VAL A 140 1.38 4.07 -0.42
C VAL A 140 0.67 4.04 -1.79
N PHE A 141 -0.46 4.74 -1.94
CA PHE A 141 -1.23 4.74 -3.19
C PHE A 141 -1.05 6.03 -3.99
N ASP A 142 -0.85 7.15 -3.32
CA ASP A 142 -0.82 8.47 -3.96
C ASP A 142 0.58 8.95 -4.35
N GLY A 143 1.60 8.24 -3.91
CA GLY A 143 2.97 8.57 -4.29
C GLY A 143 3.61 9.67 -3.49
N GLU A 144 3.12 9.92 -2.30
CA GLU A 144 3.68 10.97 -1.44
C GLU A 144 3.38 12.36 -2.02
N GLU A 145 2.29 12.84 -1.78
CA GLU A 145 1.94 14.16 -2.28
C GLU A 145 2.75 15.27 -1.65
#